data_4769a06c70cf9ba0275129d2fbc796c1
#
_entry.id   4769a06c70cf9ba0275129d2fbc796c1
#
_cell.length_a   1.000
_cell.length_b   1.000
_cell.length_c   1.000
_cell.angle_alpha   90.00
_cell.angle_beta   90.00
_cell.angle_gamma   90.00
#
_symmetry.space_group_name_H-M   'P 1'
#
loop_
_entity.id
_entity.type
_entity.pdbx_description
1 polymer ?
#
loop_
_entity_poly.entity_id
_entity_poly.type
_entity_poly.pdbx_seq_one_letter_code
_entity_poly.pdbx_strand_id
1 'polypeptide(L)'
;MNFFSWTLIKLEVTRTLRNKKFMFFSIIYPSVIYLLISGTQNTTDKVPHTDLTLQAFFMVSMASFGALTAVLMGNSERIAKEREKGWVRQLRLTALPSRGYVLAKIASAAMVTLPCIVVVFLVAAAVKHVRMDAWQWFALVGVIWAGSLVFAALGVAIGYIASGDAVRPITMIIYFVLSILGGLWMPSATFPQWLQNISEWLPTHAYASLGQAVEMGGSPHAKDVGILFVYFLLFAGGAAWLYRKDTLKA
;
A
#
# COMPACT_ATOMS: atom_id res chain seq x y z
N MET A 1 8.96 -29.50 -4.94
CA MET A 1 8.30 -28.88 -3.78
C MET A 1 7.68 -27.57 -4.25
N ASN A 2 6.33 -27.49 -4.31
CA ASN A 2 5.66 -26.27 -4.75
C ASN A 2 5.78 -25.21 -3.64
N PHE A 3 6.66 -24.22 -3.84
CA PHE A 3 6.84 -23.06 -2.94
C PHE A 3 5.60 -22.18 -2.84
N PHE A 4 4.63 -22.37 -3.72
CA PHE A 4 3.46 -21.53 -3.88
C PHE A 4 2.18 -22.33 -3.59
N SER A 5 1.57 -22.14 -2.43
CA SER A 5 0.28 -22.77 -2.12
C SER A 5 -0.86 -21.86 -2.60
N TRP A 6 -1.34 -22.11 -3.81
CA TRP A 6 -2.50 -21.41 -4.40
C TRP A 6 -3.74 -21.49 -3.49
N THR A 7 -3.94 -22.63 -2.83
CA THR A 7 -5.04 -22.81 -1.85
C THR A 7 -4.94 -21.82 -0.70
N LEU A 8 -3.74 -21.60 -0.15
CA LEU A 8 -3.52 -20.63 0.93
C LEU A 8 -3.84 -19.21 0.46
N ILE A 9 -3.37 -18.82 -0.72
CA ILE A 9 -3.65 -17.50 -1.29
C ILE A 9 -5.16 -17.31 -1.48
N LYS A 10 -5.84 -18.27 -2.09
CA LYS A 10 -7.30 -18.23 -2.30
C LYS A 10 -8.07 -18.08 -0.99
N LEU A 11 -7.70 -18.83 0.03
CA LEU A 11 -8.31 -18.74 1.36
C LEU A 11 -8.09 -17.34 1.98
N GLU A 12 -6.87 -16.82 1.90
CA GLU A 12 -6.51 -15.50 2.43
C GLU A 12 -7.28 -14.36 1.71
N VAL A 13 -7.34 -14.42 0.38
CA VAL A 13 -8.09 -13.44 -0.42
C VAL A 13 -9.57 -13.50 -0.07
N THR A 14 -10.17 -14.69 -0.07
CA THR A 14 -11.59 -14.87 0.26
C THR A 14 -11.92 -14.37 1.65
N ARG A 15 -11.07 -14.69 2.64
CA ARG A 15 -11.22 -14.21 4.03
C ARG A 15 -11.16 -12.68 4.12
N THR A 16 -10.27 -12.06 3.36
CA THR A 16 -10.11 -10.61 3.34
C THR A 16 -11.30 -9.93 2.68
N LEU A 17 -11.76 -10.41 1.53
CA LEU A 17 -12.92 -9.88 0.83
C LEU A 17 -14.22 -10.02 1.64
N ARG A 18 -14.33 -11.04 2.47
CA ARG A 18 -15.48 -11.23 3.39
C ARG A 18 -15.46 -10.30 4.60
N ASN A 19 -14.35 -9.64 4.90
CA ASN A 19 -14.26 -8.66 5.97
C ASN A 19 -14.83 -7.30 5.54
N LYS A 20 -16.15 -7.12 5.71
CA LYS A 20 -16.88 -5.92 5.27
C LYS A 20 -16.31 -4.62 5.87
N LYS A 21 -15.89 -4.63 7.14
CA LYS A 21 -15.29 -3.44 7.80
C LYS A 21 -13.98 -3.06 7.13
N PHE A 22 -13.13 -4.03 6.87
CA PHE A 22 -11.86 -3.81 6.20
C PHE A 22 -12.06 -3.28 4.77
N MET A 23 -12.96 -3.89 3.99
CA MET A 23 -13.29 -3.46 2.64
C MET A 23 -13.85 -2.04 2.60
N PHE A 24 -14.69 -1.68 3.58
CA PHE A 24 -15.18 -0.32 3.72
C PHE A 24 -14.05 0.70 3.88
N PHE A 25 -13.15 0.48 4.83
CA PHE A 25 -12.05 1.41 5.08
C PHE A 25 -10.98 1.42 3.98
N SER A 26 -10.77 0.33 3.27
CA SER A 26 -9.77 0.25 2.21
C SER A 26 -10.27 0.78 0.86
N ILE A 27 -11.57 0.73 0.59
CA ILE A 27 -12.14 1.10 -0.71
C ILE A 27 -13.00 2.36 -0.60
N ILE A 28 -14.03 2.34 0.26
CA ILE A 28 -15.04 3.40 0.31
C ILE A 28 -14.43 4.67 0.91
N TYR A 29 -13.69 4.55 2.00
CA TYR A 29 -13.10 5.69 2.68
C TYR A 29 -12.16 6.53 1.78
N PRO A 30 -11.17 5.97 1.05
CA PRO A 30 -10.34 6.75 0.13
C PRO A 30 -11.14 7.37 -1.02
N SER A 31 -12.15 6.66 -1.52
CA SER A 31 -13.02 7.17 -2.59
C SER A 31 -13.86 8.35 -2.12
N VAL A 32 -14.41 8.29 -0.91
CA VAL A 32 -15.19 9.41 -0.32
C VAL A 32 -14.29 10.60 -0.06
N ILE A 33 -13.10 10.40 0.50
CA ILE A 33 -12.13 11.50 0.72
C ILE A 33 -11.74 12.13 -0.61
N TYR A 34 -11.47 11.32 -1.64
CA TYR A 34 -11.21 11.82 -2.99
C TYR A 34 -12.34 12.74 -3.47
N LEU A 35 -13.58 12.30 -3.35
CA LEU A 35 -14.76 13.10 -3.76
C LEU A 35 -14.90 14.39 -2.97
N LEU A 36 -14.68 14.35 -1.66
CA LEU A 36 -14.75 15.54 -0.80
C LEU A 36 -13.67 16.57 -1.17
N ILE A 37 -12.42 16.15 -1.25
CA ILE A 37 -11.30 17.04 -1.58
C ILE A 37 -11.47 17.59 -3.00
N SER A 38 -11.73 16.71 -3.99
CA SER A 38 -11.91 17.14 -5.38
C SER A 38 -13.19 17.94 -5.61
N GLY A 39 -14.13 17.92 -4.66
CA GLY A 39 -15.33 18.78 -4.69
C GLY A 39 -15.07 20.23 -4.26
N THR A 40 -14.00 20.47 -3.50
CA THR A 40 -13.60 21.80 -3.01
C THR A 40 -12.56 22.47 -3.88
N GLN A 41 -11.95 21.75 -4.83
CA GLN A 41 -10.93 22.28 -5.73
C GLN A 41 -11.53 22.61 -7.10
N ASN A 42 -11.01 23.67 -7.73
CA ASN A 42 -11.33 23.95 -9.14
C ASN A 42 -10.61 22.93 -10.03
N THR A 43 -11.26 22.53 -11.11
CA THR A 43 -10.70 21.54 -12.06
C THR A 43 -9.41 21.99 -12.74
N THR A 44 -9.15 23.29 -12.74
CA THR A 44 -7.99 23.94 -13.36
C THR A 44 -6.84 24.19 -12.39
N ASP A 45 -7.06 24.01 -11.08
CA ASP A 45 -6.01 24.26 -10.10
C ASP A 45 -4.88 23.21 -10.26
N LYS A 46 -3.64 23.70 -10.32
CA LYS A 46 -2.44 22.87 -10.51
C LYS A 46 -1.63 22.75 -9.23
N VAL A 47 -0.91 21.65 -9.11
CA VAL A 47 0.12 21.48 -8.09
C VAL A 47 1.26 22.49 -8.36
N PRO A 48 1.75 23.24 -7.35
CA PRO A 48 2.84 24.19 -7.54
C PRO A 48 4.04 23.57 -8.27
N HIS A 49 4.57 24.30 -9.24
CA HIS A 49 5.73 23.90 -10.05
C HIS A 49 5.55 22.66 -10.94
N THR A 50 4.30 22.25 -11.21
CA THR A 50 4.01 21.11 -12.08
C THR A 50 2.82 21.40 -13.00
N ASP A 51 2.67 20.60 -14.06
CA ASP A 51 1.48 20.65 -14.90
C ASP A 51 0.35 19.74 -14.42
N LEU A 52 0.56 19.06 -13.30
CA LEU A 52 -0.38 18.15 -12.68
C LEU A 52 -1.57 18.90 -12.07
N THR A 53 -2.78 18.56 -12.43
CA THR A 53 -3.97 19.12 -11.78
C THR A 53 -4.14 18.59 -10.36
N LEU A 54 -4.61 19.41 -9.42
CA LEU A 54 -4.87 18.97 -8.05
C LEU A 54 -5.86 17.80 -8.01
N GLN A 55 -6.83 17.79 -8.91
CA GLN A 55 -7.80 16.71 -9.01
C GLN A 55 -7.15 15.35 -9.33
N ALA A 56 -6.23 15.33 -10.26
CA ALA A 56 -5.52 14.14 -10.68
C ALA A 56 -4.46 13.73 -9.65
N PHE A 57 -3.77 14.70 -9.03
CA PHE A 57 -2.91 14.46 -7.88
C PHE A 57 -3.65 13.71 -6.76
N PHE A 58 -4.84 14.18 -6.35
CA PHE A 58 -5.61 13.53 -5.30
C PHE A 58 -6.18 12.20 -5.74
N MET A 59 -6.47 11.98 -7.01
CA MET A 59 -6.86 10.66 -7.53
C MET A 59 -5.76 9.62 -7.31
N VAL A 60 -4.54 9.92 -7.75
CA VAL A 60 -3.38 9.05 -7.58
C VAL A 60 -3.06 8.86 -6.10
N SER A 61 -3.09 9.95 -5.33
CA SER A 61 -2.79 9.92 -3.90
C SER A 61 -3.79 9.09 -3.11
N MET A 62 -5.09 9.21 -3.37
CA MET A 62 -6.12 8.44 -2.66
C MET A 62 -6.17 6.98 -3.09
N ALA A 63 -5.87 6.67 -4.37
CA ALA A 63 -5.67 5.30 -4.80
C ALA A 63 -4.46 4.64 -4.10
N SER A 64 -3.34 5.37 -4.01
CA SER A 64 -2.14 4.95 -3.28
C SER A 64 -2.39 4.77 -1.79
N PHE A 65 -3.12 5.69 -1.17
CA PHE A 65 -3.51 5.64 0.23
C PHE A 65 -4.42 4.45 0.54
N GLY A 66 -5.40 4.17 -0.32
CA GLY A 66 -6.27 2.99 -0.19
C GLY A 66 -5.50 1.68 -0.32
N ALA A 67 -4.60 1.59 -1.30
CA ALA A 67 -3.71 0.44 -1.48
C ALA A 67 -2.79 0.24 -0.27
N LEU A 68 -2.19 1.32 0.24
CA LEU A 68 -1.35 1.32 1.45
C LEU A 68 -2.15 0.81 2.66
N THR A 69 -3.38 1.28 2.86
CA THR A 69 -4.27 0.81 3.92
C THR A 69 -4.50 -0.70 3.81
N ALA A 70 -4.82 -1.17 2.61
CA ALA A 70 -5.12 -2.58 2.36
C ALA A 70 -3.95 -3.50 2.69
N VAL A 71 -2.71 -3.13 2.30
CA VAL A 71 -1.54 -3.98 2.53
C VAL A 71 -0.98 -3.84 3.93
N LEU A 72 -0.85 -2.62 4.44
CA LEU A 72 -0.17 -2.36 5.70
C LEU A 72 -1.03 -2.80 6.89
N MET A 73 -2.25 -2.27 7.01
CA MET A 73 -3.16 -2.63 8.11
C MET A 73 -3.66 -4.07 7.96
N GLY A 74 -3.98 -4.49 6.71
CA GLY A 74 -4.46 -5.84 6.45
C GLY A 74 -3.47 -6.92 6.87
N ASN A 75 -2.18 -6.75 6.55
CA ASN A 75 -1.15 -7.73 6.90
C ASN A 75 -0.76 -7.68 8.38
N SER A 76 -0.51 -6.48 8.94
CA SER A 76 -0.03 -6.35 10.31
C SER A 76 -1.03 -6.92 11.33
N GLU A 77 -2.29 -6.51 11.27
CA GLU A 77 -3.32 -7.01 12.20
C GLU A 77 -3.58 -8.51 12.04
N ARG A 78 -3.54 -8.99 10.80
CA ARG A 78 -3.80 -10.41 10.52
C ARG A 78 -2.70 -11.30 11.05
N ILE A 79 -1.44 -10.94 10.81
CA ILE A 79 -0.28 -11.72 11.26
C ILE A 79 -0.19 -11.72 12.78
N ALA A 80 -0.40 -10.57 13.42
CA ALA A 80 -0.41 -10.52 14.88
C ALA A 80 -1.50 -11.43 15.49
N LYS A 81 -2.73 -11.37 14.97
CA LYS A 81 -3.83 -12.24 15.42
C LYS A 81 -3.56 -13.73 15.16
N GLU A 82 -2.91 -14.06 14.06
CA GLU A 82 -2.55 -15.44 13.74
C GLU A 82 -1.46 -15.98 14.67
N ARG A 83 -0.50 -15.15 15.05
CA ARG A 83 0.52 -15.48 16.04
C ARG A 83 -0.09 -15.73 17.41
N GLU A 84 -0.96 -14.85 17.87
CA GLU A 84 -1.66 -15.00 19.16
C GLU A 84 -2.49 -16.30 19.25
N LYS A 85 -3.15 -16.67 18.15
CA LYS A 85 -3.94 -17.90 18.08
C LYS A 85 -3.09 -19.16 17.87
N GLY A 86 -1.77 -19.05 17.83
CA GLY A 86 -0.88 -20.19 17.55
C GLY A 86 -0.99 -20.75 16.13
N TRP A 87 -1.66 -20.04 15.20
CA TRP A 87 -1.86 -20.50 13.82
C TRP A 87 -0.54 -20.74 13.09
N VAL A 88 0.43 -19.85 13.29
CA VAL A 88 1.77 -20.00 12.71
C VAL A 88 2.44 -21.29 13.20
N ARG A 89 2.21 -21.68 14.47
CA ARG A 89 2.72 -22.92 15.05
C ARG A 89 2.07 -24.16 14.40
N GLN A 90 0.76 -24.11 14.14
CA GLN A 90 0.05 -25.18 13.44
C GLN A 90 0.52 -25.33 12.00
N LEU A 91 0.77 -24.23 11.30
CA LEU A 91 1.29 -24.27 9.93
C LEU A 91 2.66 -24.93 9.82
N ARG A 92 3.49 -24.88 10.88
CA ARG A 92 4.79 -25.56 10.91
C ARG A 92 4.70 -27.09 10.95
N LEU A 93 3.58 -27.62 11.42
CA LEU A 93 3.31 -29.05 11.37
C LEU A 93 2.98 -29.53 9.94
N THR A 94 2.78 -28.58 9.02
CA THR A 94 2.59 -28.85 7.60
C THR A 94 3.91 -28.73 6.84
N ALA A 95 3.99 -29.34 5.64
CA ALA A 95 5.17 -29.25 4.78
C ALA A 95 5.40 -27.87 4.13
N LEU A 96 4.74 -26.81 4.65
CA LEU A 96 4.83 -25.45 4.09
C LEU A 96 6.15 -24.78 4.52
N PRO A 97 7.05 -24.44 3.59
CA PRO A 97 8.28 -23.73 3.94
C PRO A 97 7.97 -22.30 4.43
N SER A 98 8.76 -21.82 5.38
CA SER A 98 8.63 -20.50 6.01
C SER A 98 8.51 -19.36 4.99
N ARG A 99 9.30 -19.42 3.93
CA ARG A 99 9.29 -18.45 2.83
C ARG A 99 7.96 -18.46 2.07
N GLY A 100 7.34 -19.63 1.92
CA GLY A 100 6.05 -19.79 1.26
C GLY A 100 4.92 -19.07 1.99
N TYR A 101 4.94 -19.06 3.32
CA TYR A 101 3.95 -18.31 4.11
C TYR A 101 4.06 -16.78 3.88
N VAL A 102 5.27 -16.21 3.98
CA VAL A 102 5.48 -14.76 3.76
C VAL A 102 5.10 -14.38 2.34
N LEU A 103 5.51 -15.15 1.33
CA LEU A 103 5.14 -14.92 -0.06
C LEU A 103 3.62 -15.02 -0.28
N ALA A 104 2.94 -15.97 0.34
CA ALA A 104 1.49 -16.08 0.25
C ALA A 104 0.79 -14.86 0.88
N LYS A 105 1.31 -14.30 1.98
CA LYS A 105 0.78 -13.08 2.59
C LYS A 105 0.95 -11.85 1.68
N ILE A 106 2.14 -11.68 1.10
CA ILE A 106 2.41 -10.58 0.15
C ILE A 106 1.51 -10.75 -1.09
N ALA A 107 1.42 -11.93 -1.66
CA ALA A 107 0.60 -12.20 -2.84
C ALA A 107 -0.90 -11.98 -2.56
N SER A 108 -1.41 -12.43 -1.41
CA SER A 108 -2.82 -12.19 -1.05
C SER A 108 -3.11 -10.71 -0.82
N ALA A 109 -2.20 -9.96 -0.20
CA ALA A 109 -2.31 -8.52 -0.04
C ALA A 109 -2.33 -7.81 -1.40
N ALA A 110 -1.43 -8.21 -2.30
CA ALA A 110 -1.39 -7.68 -3.67
C ALA A 110 -2.73 -7.88 -4.42
N MET A 111 -3.36 -9.04 -4.29
CA MET A 111 -4.66 -9.30 -4.93
C MET A 111 -5.79 -8.44 -4.35
N VAL A 112 -5.73 -8.11 -3.07
CA VAL A 112 -6.76 -7.30 -2.40
C VAL A 112 -6.60 -5.81 -2.71
N THR A 113 -5.40 -5.34 -3.07
CA THR A 113 -5.20 -3.93 -3.43
C THR A 113 -5.80 -3.55 -4.77
N LEU A 114 -5.87 -4.47 -5.73
CA LEU A 114 -6.42 -4.20 -7.05
C LEU A 114 -7.85 -3.60 -7.02
N PRO A 115 -8.83 -4.19 -6.32
CA PRO A 115 -10.14 -3.59 -6.19
C PRO A 115 -10.12 -2.19 -5.57
N CYS A 116 -9.23 -1.94 -4.61
CA CYS A 116 -9.12 -0.63 -3.96
C CYS A 116 -8.68 0.45 -4.96
N ILE A 117 -7.65 0.17 -5.76
CA ILE A 117 -7.14 1.07 -6.79
C ILE A 117 -8.19 1.32 -7.87
N VAL A 118 -8.76 0.23 -8.40
CA VAL A 118 -9.73 0.29 -9.50
C VAL A 118 -10.97 1.09 -9.12
N VAL A 119 -11.51 0.91 -7.90
CA VAL A 119 -12.71 1.66 -7.48
C VAL A 119 -12.44 3.15 -7.38
N VAL A 120 -11.30 3.58 -6.82
CA VAL A 120 -10.95 5.02 -6.78
C VAL A 120 -10.86 5.59 -8.19
N PHE A 121 -10.24 4.88 -9.12
CA PHE A 121 -10.12 5.32 -10.52
C PHE A 121 -11.47 5.35 -11.23
N LEU A 122 -12.34 4.37 -11.01
CA LEU A 122 -13.70 4.38 -11.56
C LEU A 122 -14.51 5.56 -11.02
N VAL A 123 -14.38 5.88 -9.74
CA VAL A 123 -15.03 7.06 -9.14
C VAL A 123 -14.48 8.35 -9.78
N ALA A 124 -13.17 8.45 -9.98
CA ALA A 124 -12.56 9.60 -10.63
C ALA A 124 -13.04 9.76 -12.10
N ALA A 125 -13.08 8.68 -12.85
CA ALA A 125 -13.54 8.70 -14.24
C ALA A 125 -15.04 8.99 -14.36
N ALA A 126 -15.88 8.34 -13.55
CA ALA A 126 -17.33 8.43 -13.67
C ALA A 126 -17.92 9.69 -13.04
N VAL A 127 -17.40 10.15 -11.89
CA VAL A 127 -17.99 11.27 -11.13
C VAL A 127 -17.28 12.58 -11.42
N LYS A 128 -15.96 12.55 -11.55
CA LYS A 128 -15.14 13.76 -11.77
C LYS A 128 -14.74 13.95 -13.23
N HIS A 129 -15.11 13.02 -14.09
CA HIS A 129 -14.82 13.08 -15.53
C HIS A 129 -13.33 13.27 -15.86
N VAL A 130 -12.45 12.72 -15.02
CA VAL A 130 -11.01 12.71 -15.28
C VAL A 130 -10.76 11.93 -16.58
N ARG A 131 -10.10 12.57 -17.53
CA ARG A 131 -9.80 11.99 -18.84
C ARG A 131 -8.30 11.83 -18.99
N MET A 132 -7.89 10.62 -19.33
CA MET A 132 -6.51 10.24 -19.62
C MET A 132 -6.53 9.19 -20.73
N ASP A 133 -5.39 8.98 -21.36
CA ASP A 133 -5.23 7.92 -22.36
C ASP A 133 -5.42 6.53 -21.71
N ALA A 134 -5.96 5.58 -22.49
CA ALA A 134 -6.24 4.24 -21.96
C ALA A 134 -5.00 3.57 -21.37
N TRP A 135 -3.81 3.77 -21.96
CA TRP A 135 -2.56 3.21 -21.47
C TRP A 135 -2.18 3.75 -20.07
N GLN A 136 -2.48 5.03 -19.79
CA GLN A 136 -2.19 5.66 -18.50
C GLN A 136 -3.00 5.00 -17.37
N TRP A 137 -4.29 4.68 -17.61
CA TRP A 137 -5.11 3.97 -16.63
C TRP A 137 -4.52 2.62 -16.25
N PHE A 138 -4.11 1.82 -17.24
CA PHE A 138 -3.49 0.51 -16.97
C PHE A 138 -2.12 0.65 -16.32
N ALA A 139 -1.31 1.61 -16.77
CA ALA A 139 0.00 1.87 -16.20
C ALA A 139 -0.10 2.34 -14.74
N LEU A 140 -1.04 3.24 -14.42
CA LEU A 140 -1.31 3.70 -13.04
C LEU A 140 -1.72 2.54 -12.13
N VAL A 141 -2.66 1.69 -12.57
CA VAL A 141 -3.04 0.49 -11.81
C VAL A 141 -1.80 -0.37 -11.54
N GLY A 142 -0.99 -0.63 -12.57
CA GLY A 142 0.20 -1.47 -12.47
C GLY A 142 1.26 -0.90 -11.53
N VAL A 143 1.57 0.39 -11.67
CA VAL A 143 2.60 1.08 -10.87
C VAL A 143 2.18 1.19 -9.39
N ILE A 144 0.94 1.62 -9.13
CA ILE A 144 0.42 1.71 -7.75
C ILE A 144 0.32 0.31 -7.13
N TRP A 145 -0.13 -0.67 -7.88
CA TRP A 145 -0.18 -2.03 -7.41
C TRP A 145 1.20 -2.59 -7.07
N ALA A 146 2.18 -2.47 -7.97
CA ALA A 146 3.54 -2.94 -7.75
C ALA A 146 4.22 -2.22 -6.58
N GLY A 147 4.10 -0.88 -6.52
CA GLY A 147 4.65 -0.08 -5.41
C GLY A 147 4.06 -0.45 -4.05
N SER A 148 2.79 -0.88 -3.99
CA SER A 148 2.15 -1.31 -2.73
C SER A 148 2.80 -2.55 -2.11
N LEU A 149 3.52 -3.37 -2.88
CA LEU A 149 4.20 -4.58 -2.38
C LEU A 149 5.27 -4.26 -1.34
N VAL A 150 5.90 -3.09 -1.43
CA VAL A 150 6.88 -2.60 -0.45
C VAL A 150 6.22 -2.52 0.94
N PHE A 151 5.02 -1.94 0.98
CA PHE A 151 4.27 -1.77 2.21
C PHE A 151 3.58 -3.05 2.67
N ALA A 152 3.32 -3.99 1.76
CA ALA A 152 2.90 -5.33 2.14
C ALA A 152 3.98 -6.04 2.97
N ALA A 153 5.25 -5.90 2.57
CA ALA A 153 6.39 -6.44 3.32
C ALA A 153 6.56 -5.73 4.68
N LEU A 154 6.40 -4.39 4.73
CA LEU A 154 6.42 -3.63 5.99
C LEU A 154 5.30 -4.09 6.93
N GLY A 155 4.08 -4.29 6.42
CA GLY A 155 2.95 -4.79 7.21
C GLY A 155 3.23 -6.18 7.82
N VAL A 156 3.88 -7.06 7.06
CA VAL A 156 4.36 -8.35 7.58
C VAL A 156 5.36 -8.14 8.72
N ALA A 157 6.34 -7.28 8.54
CA ALA A 157 7.35 -6.99 9.57
C ALA A 157 6.72 -6.46 10.87
N ILE A 158 5.80 -5.48 10.76
CA ILE A 158 5.08 -4.91 11.91
C ILE A 158 4.27 -6.00 12.63
N GLY A 159 3.60 -6.90 11.90
CA GLY A 159 2.84 -8.00 12.47
C GLY A 159 3.70 -9.00 13.27
N TYR A 160 5.01 -9.04 13.03
CA TYR A 160 5.97 -9.82 13.83
C TYR A 160 6.57 -9.04 15.00
N ILE A 161 6.68 -7.71 14.92
CA ILE A 161 7.22 -6.87 15.99
C ILE A 161 6.17 -6.63 17.06
N ALA A 162 4.98 -6.23 16.66
CA ALA A 162 3.89 -5.89 17.56
C ALA A 162 3.02 -7.12 17.86
N SER A 163 2.47 -7.17 19.06
CA SER A 163 1.57 -8.24 19.51
C SER A 163 0.34 -7.64 20.17
N GLY A 164 -0.75 -8.41 20.18
CA GLY A 164 -1.97 -8.06 20.85
C GLY A 164 -2.62 -6.78 20.33
N ASP A 165 -3.20 -6.03 21.25
CA ASP A 165 -3.89 -4.80 20.95
C ASP A 165 -2.97 -3.65 20.50
N ALA A 166 -1.67 -3.78 20.72
CA ALA A 166 -0.68 -2.76 20.34
C ALA A 166 -0.43 -2.69 18.83
N VAL A 167 -0.68 -3.77 18.08
CA VAL A 167 -0.38 -3.79 16.62
C VAL A 167 -1.17 -2.74 15.85
N ARG A 168 -2.43 -2.54 16.21
CA ARG A 168 -3.30 -1.60 15.51
C ARG A 168 -2.87 -0.14 15.68
N PRO A 169 -2.69 0.39 16.89
CA PRO A 169 -2.23 1.77 17.07
C PRO A 169 -0.83 2.00 16.49
N ILE A 170 0.10 1.06 16.63
CA ILE A 170 1.44 1.18 16.04
C ILE A 170 1.34 1.26 14.52
N THR A 171 0.58 0.38 13.90
CA THR A 171 0.39 0.40 12.43
C THR A 171 -0.27 1.69 11.98
N MET A 172 -1.27 2.21 12.72
CA MET A 172 -1.92 3.48 12.40
C MET A 172 -0.95 4.65 12.46
N ILE A 173 -0.11 4.73 13.48
CA ILE A 173 0.88 5.80 13.61
C ILE A 173 1.85 5.75 12.41
N ILE A 174 2.43 4.58 12.12
CA ILE A 174 3.35 4.40 10.98
C ILE A 174 2.67 4.76 9.67
N TYR A 175 1.45 4.30 9.48
CA TYR A 175 0.65 4.56 8.29
C TYR A 175 0.39 6.06 8.08
N PHE A 176 -0.07 6.78 9.11
CA PHE A 176 -0.34 8.21 8.99
C PHE A 176 0.94 9.02 8.81
N VAL A 177 1.99 8.72 9.57
CA VAL A 177 3.29 9.41 9.45
C VAL A 177 3.85 9.23 8.04
N LEU A 178 3.88 8.00 7.51
CA LEU A 178 4.35 7.74 6.17
C LEU A 178 3.47 8.42 5.11
N SER A 179 2.15 8.42 5.27
CA SER A 179 1.22 9.01 4.30
C SER A 179 1.34 10.53 4.25
N ILE A 180 1.47 11.19 5.40
CA ILE A 180 1.59 12.65 5.46
C ILE A 180 2.96 13.07 4.94
N LEU A 181 4.04 12.51 5.51
CA LEU A 181 5.40 12.87 5.12
C LEU A 181 5.73 12.46 3.67
N GLY A 182 5.11 11.42 3.16
CA GLY A 182 5.27 10.99 1.76
C GLY A 182 4.48 11.82 0.75
N GLY A 183 3.70 12.82 1.20
CA GLY A 183 2.99 13.73 0.31
C GLY A 183 1.68 13.17 -0.28
N LEU A 184 1.05 12.15 0.35
CA LEU A 184 -0.23 11.64 -0.14
C LEU A 184 -1.43 12.53 0.25
N TRP A 185 -1.29 13.35 1.30
CA TRP A 185 -2.35 14.25 1.78
C TRP A 185 -2.25 15.67 1.24
N MET A 186 -1.04 16.09 0.92
CA MET A 186 -0.76 17.37 0.29
C MET A 186 0.49 17.25 -0.58
N PRO A 187 0.60 18.02 -1.66
CA PRO A 187 1.79 18.00 -2.51
C PRO A 187 3.06 18.30 -1.71
N SER A 188 4.08 17.45 -1.84
CA SER A 188 5.36 17.64 -1.14
C SER A 188 6.05 18.97 -1.51
N ALA A 189 5.73 19.54 -2.69
CA ALA A 189 6.18 20.87 -3.11
C ALA A 189 5.72 22.00 -2.17
N THR A 190 4.67 21.79 -1.38
CA THR A 190 4.19 22.78 -0.39
C THR A 190 4.89 22.70 0.96
N PHE A 191 5.75 21.69 1.16
CA PHE A 191 6.48 21.51 2.41
C PHE A 191 7.64 22.52 2.55
N PRO A 192 8.06 22.86 3.79
CA PRO A 192 9.32 23.56 4.01
C PRO A 192 10.50 22.73 3.45
N GLN A 193 11.56 23.40 3.00
CA GLN A 193 12.70 22.76 2.32
C GLN A 193 13.31 21.58 3.11
N TRP A 194 13.46 21.72 4.43
CA TRP A 194 13.99 20.66 5.28
C TRP A 194 13.10 19.41 5.26
N LEU A 195 11.78 19.59 5.16
CA LEU A 195 10.82 18.48 5.13
C LEU A 195 10.76 17.85 3.73
N GLN A 196 10.91 18.63 2.67
CA GLN A 196 11.04 18.13 1.31
C GLN A 196 12.25 17.19 1.20
N ASN A 197 13.39 17.60 1.72
CA ASN A 197 14.62 16.79 1.73
C ASN A 197 14.43 15.45 2.44
N ILE A 198 13.68 15.41 3.53
CA ILE A 198 13.35 14.15 4.23
C ILE A 198 12.35 13.32 3.40
N SER A 199 11.30 13.97 2.91
CA SER A 199 10.21 13.34 2.15
C SER A 199 10.75 12.58 0.93
N GLU A 200 11.68 13.16 0.18
CA GLU A 200 12.26 12.56 -1.02
C GLU A 200 12.89 11.18 -0.82
N TRP A 201 13.32 10.86 0.39
CA TRP A 201 13.91 9.56 0.72
C TRP A 201 12.89 8.56 1.28
N LEU A 202 11.66 9.00 1.52
CA LEU A 202 10.62 8.13 2.05
C LEU A 202 10.03 7.22 0.95
N PRO A 203 9.73 5.96 1.30
CA PRO A 203 9.14 5.04 0.32
C PRO A 203 7.75 5.48 -0.15
N THR A 204 6.99 6.20 0.69
CA THR A 204 5.67 6.73 0.33
C THR A 204 5.75 7.89 -0.65
N HIS A 205 6.81 8.71 -0.58
CA HIS A 205 7.05 9.76 -1.58
C HIS A 205 7.40 9.15 -2.93
N ALA A 206 8.37 8.24 -2.96
CA ALA A 206 8.73 7.52 -4.18
C ALA A 206 7.52 6.79 -4.79
N TYR A 207 6.67 6.21 -3.94
CA TYR A 207 5.43 5.55 -4.34
C TYR A 207 4.41 6.51 -5.00
N ALA A 208 4.19 7.68 -4.41
CA ALA A 208 3.32 8.71 -4.98
C ALA A 208 3.88 9.26 -6.29
N SER A 209 5.18 9.56 -6.32
CA SER A 209 5.90 10.07 -7.48
C SER A 209 5.79 9.15 -8.70
N LEU A 210 5.86 7.82 -8.51
CA LEU A 210 5.65 6.87 -9.62
C LEU A 210 4.29 7.05 -10.29
N GLY A 211 3.23 7.19 -9.51
CA GLY A 211 1.88 7.39 -10.05
C GLY A 211 1.74 8.75 -10.73
N GLN A 212 2.27 9.81 -10.12
CA GLN A 212 2.24 11.17 -10.69
C GLN A 212 3.02 11.27 -12.00
N ALA A 213 4.17 10.61 -12.11
CA ALA A 213 4.96 10.58 -13.35
C ALA A 213 4.17 9.93 -14.51
N VAL A 214 3.49 8.81 -14.26
CA VAL A 214 2.65 8.14 -15.27
C VAL A 214 1.46 9.01 -15.65
N GLU A 215 0.84 9.68 -14.69
CA GLU A 215 -0.30 10.56 -14.94
C GLU A 215 0.08 11.76 -15.82
N MET A 216 1.25 12.33 -15.62
CA MET A 216 1.82 13.38 -16.50
C MET A 216 2.25 12.85 -17.88
N GLY A 217 2.01 11.58 -18.19
CA GLY A 217 2.41 10.96 -19.45
C GLY A 217 3.89 10.61 -19.55
N GLY A 218 4.63 10.71 -18.44
CA GLY A 218 6.05 10.38 -18.34
C GLY A 218 6.30 8.94 -17.90
N SER A 219 7.57 8.56 -17.87
CA SER A 219 8.01 7.30 -17.27
C SER A 219 8.39 7.51 -15.80
N PRO A 220 8.20 6.50 -14.95
CA PRO A 220 8.67 6.52 -13.55
C PRO A 220 10.16 6.86 -13.45
N HIS A 221 10.54 7.71 -12.50
CA HIS A 221 11.93 8.07 -12.29
C HIS A 221 12.72 6.88 -11.72
N ALA A 222 13.89 6.59 -12.29
CA ALA A 222 14.74 5.49 -11.84
C ALA A 222 15.15 5.61 -10.36
N LYS A 223 15.32 6.84 -9.84
CA LYS A 223 15.57 7.14 -8.41
C LYS A 223 14.46 6.54 -7.54
N ASP A 224 13.19 6.79 -7.87
CA ASP A 224 12.05 6.37 -7.06
C ASP A 224 11.86 4.86 -7.11
N VAL A 225 12.06 4.26 -8.29
CA VAL A 225 12.07 2.78 -8.42
C VAL A 225 13.19 2.18 -7.57
N GLY A 226 14.38 2.77 -7.58
CA GLY A 226 15.52 2.34 -6.77
C GLY A 226 15.23 2.44 -5.27
N ILE A 227 14.65 3.55 -4.80
CA ILE A 227 14.25 3.74 -3.41
C ILE A 227 13.26 2.66 -2.99
N LEU A 228 12.20 2.43 -3.76
CA LEU A 228 11.21 1.40 -3.45
C LEU A 228 11.81 0.00 -3.44
N PHE A 229 12.71 -0.31 -4.36
CA PHE A 229 13.39 -1.61 -4.40
C PHE A 229 14.25 -1.83 -3.15
N VAL A 230 15.02 -0.84 -2.73
CA VAL A 230 15.83 -0.90 -1.50
C VAL A 230 14.94 -1.11 -0.28
N TYR A 231 13.86 -0.34 -0.13
CA TYR A 231 12.91 -0.51 0.98
C TYR A 231 12.19 -1.87 0.94
N PHE A 232 11.86 -2.37 -0.24
CA PHE A 232 11.30 -3.71 -0.38
C PHE A 232 12.25 -4.79 0.15
N LEU A 233 13.53 -4.72 -0.21
CA LEU A 233 14.54 -5.66 0.29
C LEU A 233 14.73 -5.54 1.81
N LEU A 234 14.76 -4.32 2.34
CA LEU A 234 14.88 -4.07 3.78
C LEU A 234 13.68 -4.63 4.56
N PHE A 235 12.48 -4.34 4.11
CA PHE A 235 11.25 -4.78 4.80
C PHE A 235 11.01 -6.28 4.63
N ALA A 236 11.22 -6.84 3.44
CA ALA A 236 11.08 -8.27 3.21
C ALA A 236 12.16 -9.07 3.94
N GLY A 237 13.41 -8.58 3.95
CA GLY A 237 14.51 -9.18 4.70
C GLY A 237 14.26 -9.11 6.21
N GLY A 238 13.82 -7.95 6.71
CA GLY A 238 13.42 -7.76 8.10
C GLY A 238 12.27 -8.66 8.52
N ALA A 239 11.23 -8.76 7.69
CA ALA A 239 10.09 -9.67 7.92
C ALA A 239 10.53 -11.13 7.98
N ALA A 240 11.40 -11.55 7.07
CA ALA A 240 11.93 -12.91 7.03
C ALA A 240 12.80 -13.22 8.26
N TRP A 241 13.62 -12.26 8.69
CA TRP A 241 14.43 -12.39 9.91
C TRP A 241 13.57 -12.47 11.17
N LEU A 242 12.58 -11.59 11.31
CA LEU A 242 11.63 -11.59 12.43
C LEU A 242 10.83 -12.90 12.48
N TYR A 243 10.36 -13.37 11.34
CA TYR A 243 9.71 -14.68 11.24
C TYR A 243 10.61 -15.80 11.79
N ARG A 244 11.88 -15.83 11.37
CA ARG A 244 12.85 -16.85 11.86
C ARG A 244 13.08 -16.76 13.37
N LYS A 245 13.21 -15.52 13.90
CA LYS A 245 13.40 -15.28 15.34
C LYS A 245 12.17 -15.73 16.16
N ASP A 246 10.97 -15.47 15.66
CA ASP A 246 9.71 -15.94 16.29
C ASP A 246 9.62 -17.46 16.28
N THR A 247 10.19 -18.10 15.24
CA THR A 247 10.22 -19.55 15.13
C THR A 247 11.18 -20.21 16.13
N LEU A 248 12.20 -19.55 16.58
CA LEU A 248 13.18 -20.08 17.54
C LEU A 248 12.72 -19.96 19.00
N LYS A 249 11.72 -19.09 19.27
CA LYS A 249 11.19 -18.86 20.63
C LYS A 249 9.97 -19.70 20.99
N ALA A 250 9.41 -20.42 20.02
CA ALA A 250 8.22 -21.25 20.14
C ALA A 250 8.54 -22.75 20.01
#